data_7587a4c42ba99b558eca1b70ca7588d0
#
_entry.id   7587a4c42ba99b558eca1b70ca7588d0
#
_cell.length_a   1.000
_cell.length_b   1.000
_cell.length_c   1.000
_cell.angle_alpha   90.00
_cell.angle_beta   90.00
_cell.angle_gamma   90.00
#
_symmetry.space_group_name_H-M   'P 1'
#
loop_
_entity.id
_entity.type
_entity.pdbx_description
1 polymer ?
#
loop_
_entity_poly.entity_id
_entity_poly.type
_entity_poly.pdbx_seq_one_letter_code
_entity_poly.pdbx_strand_id
1 'polypeptide(L)'
;MRESIEVRDSEGPTFKTIIPYFKLRQYYVSVERQRGPVVLLTFSQLVNAMMVRTYRYRHEGAICMSSQLRIGHGYDVHRLVEGRRCIIGGVDIPHDKGLLGHSDADVLAHALADAILGAARAGDIGKLFPDTDPAYEGADSLLLLARVMEHVRGLGFEFIDADCTIACQKPKISPHRDQMRANLSRALVVDIESVGVAATTTERLGWEGQGEGIGAWAVCLLEKKSEE
;
A
#
# COMPACT_ATOMS: atom_id res chain seq x y z
N MET A 1 -10.38 22.73 -38.28
CA MET A 1 -10.43 23.65 -37.10
C MET A 1 -9.06 23.61 -36.42
N ARG A 2 -8.45 24.72 -36.19
CA ARG A 2 -7.15 24.82 -35.47
C ARG A 2 -7.50 25.24 -34.06
N GLU A 3 -7.27 24.38 -33.09
CA GLU A 3 -7.33 24.77 -31.68
C GLU A 3 -5.97 25.22 -31.22
N SER A 4 -5.89 26.39 -30.61
CA SER A 4 -4.69 26.91 -29.97
C SER A 4 -4.82 26.76 -28.45
N ILE A 5 -3.84 26.14 -27.82
CA ILE A 5 -3.74 26.07 -26.37
C ILE A 5 -2.80 27.19 -25.92
N GLU A 6 -3.31 28.09 -25.09
CA GLU A 6 -2.54 29.15 -24.48
C GLU A 6 -2.11 28.69 -23.07
N VAL A 7 -0.80 28.54 -22.86
CA VAL A 7 -0.24 28.24 -21.54
C VAL A 7 0.33 29.53 -20.98
N ARG A 8 -0.25 30.01 -19.89
CA ARG A 8 0.27 31.19 -19.14
C ARG A 8 1.02 30.70 -17.92
N ASP A 9 2.24 31.17 -17.78
CA ASP A 9 2.97 31.14 -16.51
C ASP A 9 2.84 32.52 -15.85
N SER A 10 2.65 32.57 -14.53
CA SER A 10 2.34 33.80 -13.79
C SER A 10 3.46 34.84 -13.81
N GLU A 11 4.68 34.48 -14.24
CA GLU A 11 5.84 35.42 -14.32
C GLU A 11 6.76 35.18 -15.52
N GLY A 12 6.29 34.53 -16.59
CA GLY A 12 7.12 34.17 -17.75
C GLY A 12 6.49 34.46 -19.12
N PRO A 13 7.21 34.23 -20.23
CA PRO A 13 6.73 34.52 -21.57
C PRO A 13 5.58 33.59 -21.98
N THR A 14 4.55 34.15 -22.61
CA THR A 14 3.37 33.42 -23.15
C THR A 14 3.77 32.58 -24.33
N PHE A 15 3.46 31.30 -24.33
CA PHE A 15 3.69 30.38 -25.45
C PHE A 15 2.36 30.05 -26.13
N LYS A 16 2.28 30.26 -27.45
CA LYS A 16 1.16 29.79 -28.28
C LYS A 16 1.56 28.51 -28.99
N THR A 17 0.83 27.43 -28.71
CA THR A 17 1.04 26.13 -29.36
C THR A 17 -0.08 25.89 -30.37
N ILE A 18 0.25 25.67 -31.64
CA ILE A 18 -0.69 25.29 -32.67
C ILE A 18 -0.51 23.80 -32.93
N ILE A 19 -1.54 23.00 -32.64
CA ILE A 19 -1.55 21.55 -32.91
C ILE A 19 -2.37 21.34 -34.19
N PRO A 20 -1.80 20.89 -35.30
CA PRO A 20 -2.58 20.44 -36.45
C PRO A 20 -3.03 18.98 -36.25
N TYR A 21 -4.32 18.76 -36.40
CA TYR A 21 -4.91 17.42 -36.41
C TYR A 21 -4.48 16.70 -37.70
N PHE A 22 -3.99 15.48 -37.56
CA PHE A 22 -3.73 14.40 -38.47
C PHE A 22 -2.28 14.10 -38.93
N LYS A 23 -1.92 12.89 -38.52
CA LYS A 23 -0.82 11.98 -38.90
C LYS A 23 0.42 11.97 -38.00
N LEU A 24 0.41 10.97 -37.13
CA LEU A 24 1.49 10.45 -36.28
C LEU A 24 2.78 10.11 -37.04
N ARG A 25 3.62 11.09 -37.40
CA ARG A 25 5.05 10.76 -37.66
C ARG A 25 6.07 11.90 -37.45
N GLN A 26 5.67 13.15 -37.45
CA GLN A 26 6.59 14.26 -37.08
C GLN A 26 5.77 15.45 -36.54
N TYR A 27 5.90 15.76 -35.28
CA TYR A 27 5.32 16.98 -34.68
C TYR A 27 6.42 18.02 -34.55
N TYR A 28 6.18 19.21 -35.10
CA TYR A 28 6.98 20.39 -34.85
C TYR A 28 6.16 21.36 -34.00
N VAL A 29 6.73 21.83 -32.91
CA VAL A 29 6.14 22.88 -32.08
C VAL A 29 6.95 24.13 -32.28
N SER A 30 6.30 25.22 -32.73
CA SER A 30 6.96 26.52 -32.83
C SER A 30 6.87 27.26 -31.50
N VAL A 31 8.00 27.63 -30.94
CA VAL A 31 8.08 28.42 -29.72
C VAL A 31 8.50 29.85 -30.17
N GLU A 32 7.56 30.80 -30.12
CA GLU A 32 7.85 32.21 -30.36
C GLU A 32 8.42 32.87 -29.09
N ARG A 33 9.66 33.29 -29.13
CA ARG A 33 10.19 34.22 -28.14
C ARG A 33 9.90 35.64 -28.57
N GLN A 34 9.46 36.51 -27.66
CA GLN A 34 9.10 37.88 -27.93
C GLN A 34 10.24 38.75 -28.52
N ARG A 35 11.47 38.27 -28.60
CA ARG A 35 12.61 38.93 -29.28
C ARG A 35 13.69 37.93 -29.66
N GLY A 36 13.42 37.01 -30.60
CA GLY A 36 14.45 36.07 -31.06
C GLY A 36 13.97 35.17 -32.21
N PRO A 37 14.84 34.43 -32.89
CA PRO A 37 14.48 33.59 -34.00
C PRO A 37 13.54 32.45 -33.54
N VAL A 38 12.58 32.11 -34.40
CA VAL A 38 11.68 30.95 -34.20
C VAL A 38 12.52 29.66 -34.22
N VAL A 39 12.47 28.88 -33.16
CA VAL A 39 13.15 27.61 -33.06
C VAL A 39 12.10 26.51 -33.20
N LEU A 40 12.23 25.71 -34.27
CA LEU A 40 11.42 24.53 -34.50
C LEU A 40 12.05 23.35 -33.73
N LEU A 41 11.36 22.84 -32.72
CA LEU A 41 11.79 21.66 -31.99
C LEU A 41 10.95 20.44 -32.40
N THR A 42 11.61 19.30 -32.56
CA THR A 42 10.89 18.02 -32.69
C THR A 42 10.19 17.68 -31.39
N PHE A 43 9.14 16.87 -31.44
CA PHE A 43 8.42 16.41 -30.23
C PHE A 43 9.36 15.78 -29.21
N SER A 44 10.34 14.99 -29.66
CA SER A 44 11.36 14.39 -28.80
C SER A 44 12.26 15.44 -28.13
N GLN A 45 12.62 16.50 -28.83
CA GLN A 45 13.39 17.63 -28.26
C GLN A 45 12.55 18.43 -27.26
N LEU A 46 11.25 18.59 -27.51
CA LEU A 46 10.32 19.25 -26.59
C LEU A 46 10.13 18.43 -25.31
N VAL A 47 9.90 17.10 -25.44
CA VAL A 47 9.81 16.19 -24.30
C VAL A 47 11.11 16.18 -23.51
N ASN A 48 12.27 16.14 -24.16
CA ASN A 48 13.56 16.23 -23.49
C ASN A 48 13.77 17.59 -22.81
N ALA A 49 13.39 18.70 -23.47
CA ALA A 49 13.47 20.04 -22.88
C ALA A 49 12.51 20.20 -21.68
N MET A 50 11.30 19.64 -21.76
CA MET A 50 10.36 19.61 -20.63
C MET A 50 10.87 18.70 -19.50
N MET A 51 11.41 17.53 -19.83
CA MET A 51 11.99 16.62 -18.83
C MET A 51 13.24 17.24 -18.16
N VAL A 52 14.12 17.87 -18.92
CA VAL A 52 15.29 18.58 -18.37
C VAL A 52 14.85 19.78 -17.54
N ARG A 53 13.79 20.51 -17.94
CA ARG A 53 13.27 21.65 -17.19
C ARG A 53 12.56 21.22 -15.91
N THR A 54 11.77 20.12 -15.94
CA THR A 54 11.19 19.51 -14.73
C THR A 54 12.27 18.94 -13.83
N TYR A 55 13.33 18.36 -14.40
CA TYR A 55 14.47 17.84 -13.63
C TYR A 55 15.29 18.99 -13.00
N ARG A 56 15.49 20.08 -13.74
CA ARG A 56 16.22 21.29 -13.27
C ARG A 56 15.40 22.08 -12.23
N TYR A 57 14.09 22.20 -12.43
CA TYR A 57 13.21 22.84 -11.45
C TYR A 57 13.15 22.07 -10.12
N ARG A 58 13.32 20.74 -10.18
CA ARG A 58 13.47 19.88 -8.98
C ARG A 58 14.82 20.06 -8.27
N HIS A 59 15.86 20.53 -8.97
CA HIS A 59 17.20 20.65 -8.38
C HIS A 59 17.59 22.08 -7.95
N GLU A 60 16.94 23.13 -8.43
CA GLU A 60 17.32 24.53 -8.14
C GLU A 60 16.45 25.22 -7.09
N GLY A 61 15.63 24.48 -6.33
CA GLY A 61 14.82 25.09 -5.27
C GLY A 61 13.59 24.30 -4.86
N ALA A 62 13.28 23.21 -5.54
CA ALA A 62 12.35 22.24 -4.99
C ALA A 62 13.13 21.39 -3.98
N ILE A 63 12.80 21.52 -2.72
CA ILE A 63 12.97 20.46 -1.74
C ILE A 63 12.64 19.17 -2.48
N CYS A 64 13.62 18.28 -2.62
CA CYS A 64 13.36 16.91 -3.06
C CYS A 64 12.36 16.35 -2.05
N MET A 65 11.09 16.49 -2.35
CA MET A 65 10.04 15.74 -1.66
C MET A 65 10.32 14.29 -2.05
N SER A 66 11.36 13.70 -1.42
CA SER A 66 11.47 12.25 -1.41
C SER A 66 10.11 11.79 -0.96
N SER A 67 9.43 11.00 -1.78
CA SER A 67 8.13 10.46 -1.40
C SER A 67 8.27 9.92 0.01
N GLN A 68 7.59 10.51 0.97
CA GLN A 68 7.58 10.06 2.35
C GLN A 68 6.80 8.75 2.48
N LEU A 69 6.20 8.31 1.37
CA LEU A 69 5.42 7.08 1.30
C LEU A 69 6.32 5.85 1.32
N ARG A 70 5.90 4.85 2.08
CA ARG A 70 6.52 3.55 2.20
C ARG A 70 5.48 2.47 1.97
N ILE A 71 5.78 1.55 1.08
CA ILE A 71 4.96 0.36 0.87
C ILE A 71 5.58 -0.80 1.63
N GLY A 72 4.73 -1.61 2.26
CA GLY A 72 5.07 -2.87 2.89
C GLY A 72 4.20 -3.99 2.40
N HIS A 73 4.74 -5.19 2.44
CA HIS A 73 4.04 -6.43 2.12
C HIS A 73 4.29 -7.43 3.24
N GLY A 74 3.24 -8.08 3.70
CA GLY A 74 3.29 -9.17 4.67
C GLY A 74 2.58 -10.40 4.13
N TYR A 75 3.05 -11.54 4.55
CA TYR A 75 2.46 -12.85 4.29
C TYR A 75 2.56 -13.69 5.54
N ASP A 76 1.47 -14.32 5.93
CA ASP A 76 1.45 -15.29 7.01
C ASP A 76 0.60 -16.50 6.67
N VAL A 77 0.87 -17.62 7.33
CA VAL A 77 0.19 -18.88 7.13
C VAL A 77 0.12 -19.68 8.42
N HIS A 78 -1.06 -20.19 8.73
CA HIS A 78 -1.26 -21.06 9.88
C HIS A 78 -1.97 -22.35 9.49
N ARG A 79 -1.53 -23.45 10.10
CA ARG A 79 -2.13 -24.76 9.92
C ARG A 79 -3.50 -24.84 10.60
N LEU A 80 -4.47 -25.49 9.96
CA LEU A 80 -5.77 -25.82 10.55
C LEU A 80 -5.69 -27.12 11.35
N VAL A 81 -6.02 -27.06 12.65
CA VAL A 81 -6.03 -28.18 13.57
C VAL A 81 -7.33 -28.24 14.38
N GLU A 82 -7.70 -29.43 14.87
CA GLU A 82 -8.83 -29.61 15.78
C GLU A 82 -8.53 -28.99 17.16
N GLY A 83 -9.59 -28.62 17.89
CA GLY A 83 -9.48 -28.13 19.25
C GLY A 83 -8.98 -26.67 19.41
N ARG A 84 -8.75 -25.95 18.32
CA ARG A 84 -8.41 -24.52 18.31
C ARG A 84 -9.58 -23.69 17.79
N ARG A 85 -9.66 -22.44 18.20
CA ARG A 85 -10.60 -21.45 17.65
C ARG A 85 -10.12 -20.99 16.27
N CYS A 86 -11.05 -20.68 15.37
CA CYS A 86 -10.74 -20.12 14.06
C CYS A 86 -10.90 -18.60 14.14
N ILE A 87 -9.84 -17.92 14.59
CA ILE A 87 -9.82 -16.44 14.73
C ILE A 87 -9.14 -15.85 13.51
N ILE A 88 -9.83 -14.95 12.81
CA ILE A 88 -9.31 -14.24 11.63
C ILE A 88 -9.82 -12.80 11.67
N GLY A 89 -8.90 -11.81 11.64
CA GLY A 89 -9.22 -10.40 11.78
C GLY A 89 -9.98 -10.11 13.09
N GLY A 90 -9.62 -10.80 14.17
CA GLY A 90 -10.27 -10.72 15.48
C GLY A 90 -11.71 -11.25 15.52
N VAL A 91 -12.12 -12.02 14.50
CA VAL A 91 -13.45 -12.64 14.45
C VAL A 91 -13.30 -14.14 14.70
N ASP A 92 -13.97 -14.64 15.73
CA ASP A 92 -14.09 -16.08 15.97
C ASP A 92 -15.15 -16.69 15.04
N ILE A 93 -14.69 -17.38 14.02
CA ILE A 93 -15.54 -17.95 12.99
C ILE A 93 -15.87 -19.39 13.35
N PRO A 94 -17.16 -19.77 13.47
CA PRO A 94 -17.54 -21.16 13.71
C PRO A 94 -16.98 -22.09 12.65
N HIS A 95 -16.09 -23.00 13.05
CA HIS A 95 -15.48 -24.00 12.19
C HIS A 95 -14.97 -25.19 13.03
N ASP A 96 -14.90 -26.39 12.43
CA ASP A 96 -14.45 -27.61 13.10
C ASP A 96 -12.97 -27.58 13.50
N LYS A 97 -12.19 -26.77 12.81
CA LYS A 97 -10.76 -26.57 13.03
C LYS A 97 -10.45 -25.10 13.23
N GLY A 98 -9.39 -24.81 13.98
CA GLY A 98 -8.85 -23.45 14.14
C GLY A 98 -7.37 -23.39 13.82
N LEU A 99 -6.82 -22.19 13.86
CA LEU A 99 -5.45 -21.92 13.47
C LEU A 99 -4.46 -22.27 14.60
N LEU A 100 -3.38 -22.96 14.24
CA LEU A 100 -2.29 -23.32 15.15
C LEU A 100 -1.20 -22.25 15.15
N GLY A 101 -0.91 -21.72 16.31
CA GLY A 101 0.19 -20.77 16.53
C GLY A 101 0.42 -20.53 18.01
N HIS A 102 1.43 -19.72 18.34
CA HIS A 102 1.81 -19.37 19.71
C HIS A 102 0.78 -18.40 20.34
N SER A 103 0.33 -17.39 19.59
CA SER A 103 -0.77 -16.47 19.93
C SER A 103 -2.14 -17.12 19.68
N ASP A 104 -3.18 -16.32 19.47
CA ASP A 104 -4.46 -16.77 18.93
C ASP A 104 -4.39 -17.20 17.45
N ALA A 105 -3.20 -17.04 16.82
CA ALA A 105 -2.89 -17.40 15.44
C ALA A 105 -3.75 -16.71 14.38
N ASP A 106 -4.14 -15.45 14.62
CA ASP A 106 -4.85 -14.62 13.63
C ASP A 106 -3.94 -14.30 12.45
N VAL A 107 -4.02 -15.13 11.42
CA VAL A 107 -3.19 -15.04 10.21
C VAL A 107 -3.32 -13.69 9.48
N LEU A 108 -4.51 -13.04 9.56
CA LEU A 108 -4.76 -11.76 8.90
C LEU A 108 -4.09 -10.61 9.67
N ALA A 109 -4.22 -10.61 10.99
CA ALA A 109 -3.57 -9.61 11.85
C ALA A 109 -2.04 -9.72 11.76
N HIS A 110 -1.48 -10.93 11.69
CA HIS A 110 -0.03 -11.16 11.54
C HIS A 110 0.48 -10.68 10.18
N ALA A 111 -0.19 -11.02 9.07
CA ALA A 111 0.20 -10.56 7.75
C ALA A 111 0.19 -9.02 7.66
N LEU A 112 -0.82 -8.36 8.27
CA LEU A 112 -0.90 -6.91 8.30
C LEU A 112 0.19 -6.29 9.19
N ALA A 113 0.50 -6.90 10.33
CA ALA A 113 1.58 -6.47 11.21
C ALA A 113 2.95 -6.51 10.48
N ASP A 114 3.22 -7.59 9.75
CA ASP A 114 4.45 -7.73 8.96
C ASP A 114 4.52 -6.73 7.81
N ALA A 115 3.39 -6.45 7.14
CA ALA A 115 3.32 -5.41 6.12
C ALA A 115 3.71 -4.03 6.72
N ILE A 116 3.15 -3.68 7.87
CA ILE A 116 3.41 -2.40 8.56
C ILE A 116 4.87 -2.30 8.99
N LEU A 117 5.41 -3.34 9.64
CA LEU A 117 6.81 -3.38 10.08
C LEU A 117 7.77 -3.32 8.89
N GLY A 118 7.47 -4.05 7.82
CA GLY A 118 8.23 -4.04 6.57
C GLY A 118 8.26 -2.66 5.92
N ALA A 119 7.13 -1.95 5.86
CA ALA A 119 7.05 -0.57 5.35
C ALA A 119 7.92 0.39 6.17
N ALA A 120 7.90 0.27 7.50
CA ALA A 120 8.72 1.07 8.41
C ALA A 120 10.19 0.66 8.45
N ARG A 121 10.58 -0.46 7.81
CA ARG A 121 11.93 -1.07 7.91
C ARG A 121 12.28 -1.48 9.35
N ALA A 122 11.28 -1.87 10.14
CA ALA A 122 11.43 -2.24 11.56
C ALA A 122 11.64 -3.76 11.79
N GLY A 123 11.63 -4.56 10.72
CA GLY A 123 11.75 -6.02 10.78
C GLY A 123 10.40 -6.71 10.59
N ASP A 124 10.11 -7.70 11.41
CA ASP A 124 8.91 -8.52 11.37
C ASP A 124 8.29 -8.68 12.77
N ILE A 125 7.12 -9.31 12.83
CA ILE A 125 6.38 -9.54 14.07
C ILE A 125 7.16 -10.43 15.05
N GLY A 126 7.91 -11.42 14.55
CA GLY A 126 8.70 -12.33 15.37
C GLY A 126 9.87 -11.65 16.07
N LYS A 127 10.41 -10.57 15.49
CA LYS A 127 11.44 -9.74 16.14
C LYS A 127 10.86 -8.92 17.30
N LEU A 128 9.64 -8.43 17.16
CA LEU A 128 8.99 -7.60 18.16
C LEU A 128 8.35 -8.43 19.28
N PHE A 129 7.82 -9.60 18.94
CA PHE A 129 7.12 -10.53 19.83
C PHE A 129 7.62 -11.95 19.58
N PRO A 130 8.79 -12.31 20.13
CA PRO A 130 9.36 -13.65 19.93
C PRO A 130 8.40 -14.75 20.41
N ASP A 131 8.23 -15.80 19.60
CA ASP A 131 7.44 -16.99 19.95
C ASP A 131 8.03 -17.80 21.10
N THR A 132 9.27 -17.54 21.46
CA THR A 132 9.95 -18.09 22.64
C THR A 132 9.60 -17.39 23.95
N ASP A 133 8.96 -16.22 23.90
CA ASP A 133 8.57 -15.47 25.09
C ASP A 133 7.17 -15.89 25.58
N PRO A 134 7.07 -16.52 26.79
CA PRO A 134 5.79 -16.96 27.35
C PRO A 134 4.77 -15.84 27.54
N ALA A 135 5.20 -14.57 27.56
CA ALA A 135 4.31 -13.42 27.71
C ALA A 135 3.34 -13.26 26.52
N TYR A 136 3.63 -13.88 25.38
CA TYR A 136 2.79 -13.81 24.18
C TYR A 136 2.03 -15.11 23.89
N GLU A 137 2.15 -16.11 24.77
CA GLU A 137 1.36 -17.35 24.65
C GLU A 137 -0.13 -17.06 24.76
N GLY A 138 -0.89 -17.42 23.71
CA GLY A 138 -2.32 -17.15 23.64
C GLY A 138 -2.70 -15.66 23.52
N ALA A 139 -1.74 -14.79 23.24
CA ALA A 139 -2.00 -13.36 23.09
C ALA A 139 -3.01 -13.05 21.97
N ASP A 140 -3.84 -12.04 22.19
CA ASP A 140 -4.73 -11.47 21.17
C ASP A 140 -3.90 -10.74 20.11
N SER A 141 -3.94 -11.22 18.87
CA SER A 141 -3.16 -10.66 17.76
C SER A 141 -3.60 -9.25 17.37
N LEU A 142 -4.83 -8.81 17.69
CA LEU A 142 -5.23 -7.42 17.51
C LEU A 142 -4.51 -6.49 18.51
N LEU A 143 -4.24 -6.95 19.73
CA LEU A 143 -3.42 -6.20 20.68
C LEU A 143 -1.96 -6.13 20.24
N LEU A 144 -1.43 -7.20 19.63
CA LEU A 144 -0.09 -7.19 19.04
C LEU A 144 -0.03 -6.21 17.86
N LEU A 145 -1.03 -6.21 16.99
CA LEU A 145 -1.15 -5.28 15.87
C LEU A 145 -1.20 -3.82 16.35
N ALA A 146 -1.96 -3.54 17.42
CA ALA A 146 -2.01 -2.20 18.02
C ALA A 146 -0.63 -1.75 18.52
N ARG A 147 0.15 -2.64 19.17
CA ARG A 147 1.52 -2.35 19.62
C ARG A 147 2.49 -2.16 18.44
N VAL A 148 2.33 -2.92 17.35
CA VAL A 148 3.08 -2.69 16.11
C VAL A 148 2.84 -1.28 15.60
N MET A 149 1.58 -0.84 15.54
CA MET A 149 1.25 0.50 15.06
C MET A 149 1.78 1.59 15.98
N GLU A 150 1.70 1.40 17.30
CA GLU A 150 2.30 2.31 18.28
C GLU A 150 3.82 2.44 18.08
N HIS A 151 4.52 1.30 17.92
CA HIS A 151 5.96 1.26 17.64
C HIS A 151 6.31 2.04 16.37
N VAL A 152 5.57 1.79 15.28
CA VAL A 152 5.79 2.41 13.96
C VAL A 152 5.50 3.91 13.99
N ARG A 153 4.46 4.35 14.74
CA ARG A 153 4.23 5.78 15.02
C ARG A 153 5.39 6.42 15.76
N GLY A 154 5.97 5.71 16.74
CA GLY A 154 7.17 6.15 17.45
C GLY A 154 8.40 6.32 16.54
N LEU A 155 8.44 5.65 15.40
CA LEU A 155 9.47 5.84 14.35
C LEU A 155 9.15 6.99 13.38
N GLY A 156 8.05 7.72 13.60
CA GLY A 156 7.63 8.87 12.79
C GLY A 156 6.84 8.48 11.54
N PHE A 157 6.20 7.31 11.51
CA PHE A 157 5.32 6.91 10.40
C PHE A 157 3.86 6.98 10.79
N GLU A 158 3.01 7.32 9.83
CA GLU A 158 1.56 7.20 9.91
C GLU A 158 1.04 6.20 8.90
N PHE A 159 -0.03 5.50 9.28
CA PHE A 159 -0.74 4.56 8.43
C PHE A 159 -1.67 5.32 7.47
N ILE A 160 -1.64 4.99 6.18
CA ILE A 160 -2.49 5.58 5.16
C ILE A 160 -3.56 4.61 4.72
N ASP A 161 -3.15 3.39 4.32
CA ASP A 161 -4.06 2.41 3.72
C ASP A 161 -3.49 1.00 3.81
N ALA A 162 -4.37 -0.02 3.77
CA ALA A 162 -3.98 -1.40 3.55
C ALA A 162 -5.06 -2.17 2.80
N ASP A 163 -4.62 -3.10 1.95
CA ASP A 163 -5.46 -4.12 1.33
C ASP A 163 -4.96 -5.51 1.69
N CYS A 164 -5.87 -6.34 2.19
CA CYS A 164 -5.57 -7.67 2.69
C CYS A 164 -6.37 -8.71 1.92
N THR A 165 -5.76 -9.87 1.65
CA THR A 165 -6.41 -11.00 1.00
C THR A 165 -6.20 -12.27 1.81
N ILE A 166 -7.29 -12.98 2.10
CA ILE A 166 -7.28 -14.28 2.78
C ILE A 166 -7.52 -15.37 1.74
N ALA A 167 -6.65 -16.37 1.70
CA ALA A 167 -6.86 -17.59 0.90
C ALA A 167 -7.25 -18.74 1.81
N CYS A 168 -8.48 -19.19 1.70
CA CYS A 168 -8.95 -20.37 2.41
C CYS A 168 -10.11 -21.06 1.67
N GLN A 169 -10.17 -22.39 1.75
CA GLN A 169 -11.27 -23.14 1.19
C GLN A 169 -12.52 -23.11 2.08
N LYS A 170 -12.31 -23.14 3.38
CA LYS A 170 -13.31 -23.04 4.47
C LYS A 170 -12.61 -22.47 5.71
N PRO A 171 -13.36 -21.72 6.58
CA PRO A 171 -14.77 -21.34 6.49
C PRO A 171 -15.04 -20.27 5.43
N LYS A 172 -16.32 -19.89 5.22
CA LYS A 172 -16.69 -18.75 4.38
C LYS A 172 -16.32 -17.44 5.10
N ILE A 173 -15.44 -16.65 4.49
CA ILE A 173 -14.97 -15.38 5.05
C ILE A 173 -15.92 -14.21 4.76
N SER A 174 -16.58 -14.22 3.59
CA SER A 174 -17.40 -13.08 3.12
C SER A 174 -18.40 -12.52 4.15
N PRO A 175 -19.11 -13.30 4.97
CA PRO A 175 -20.03 -12.76 5.96
C PRO A 175 -19.37 -12.00 7.10
N HIS A 176 -18.07 -12.18 7.30
CA HIS A 176 -17.30 -11.65 8.42
C HIS A 176 -16.40 -10.47 8.06
N ARG A 177 -16.28 -10.13 6.76
CA ARG A 177 -15.33 -9.11 6.27
C ARG A 177 -15.49 -7.75 6.93
N ASP A 178 -16.72 -7.26 7.05
CA ASP A 178 -16.95 -5.93 7.61
C ASP A 178 -16.59 -5.87 9.09
N GLN A 179 -16.81 -6.96 9.83
CA GLN A 179 -16.39 -7.06 11.22
C GLN A 179 -14.87 -7.15 11.34
N MET A 180 -14.18 -7.88 10.44
CA MET A 180 -12.71 -7.92 10.37
C MET A 180 -12.14 -6.52 10.10
N ARG A 181 -12.67 -5.82 9.09
CA ARG A 181 -12.27 -4.42 8.78
C ARG A 181 -12.44 -3.52 10.01
N ALA A 182 -13.59 -3.59 10.67
CA ALA A 182 -13.87 -2.81 11.87
C ALA A 182 -12.92 -3.14 13.05
N ASN A 183 -12.53 -4.39 13.22
CA ASN A 183 -11.61 -4.80 14.27
C ASN A 183 -10.18 -4.31 13.97
N LEU A 184 -9.70 -4.53 12.74
CA LEU A 184 -8.38 -4.11 12.30
C LEU A 184 -8.24 -2.58 12.35
N SER A 185 -9.21 -1.84 11.81
CA SER A 185 -9.19 -0.37 11.84
C SER A 185 -9.19 0.19 13.27
N ARG A 186 -9.92 -0.46 14.18
CA ARG A 186 -9.91 -0.09 15.61
C ARG A 186 -8.53 -0.35 16.23
N ALA A 187 -7.91 -1.50 15.97
CA ALA A 187 -6.57 -1.81 16.49
C ALA A 187 -5.52 -0.83 15.95
N LEU A 188 -5.63 -0.42 14.69
CA LEU A 188 -4.75 0.55 14.05
C LEU A 188 -5.07 2.01 14.41
N VAL A 189 -6.25 2.28 14.99
CA VAL A 189 -6.78 3.65 15.26
C VAL A 189 -6.84 4.46 13.96
N VAL A 190 -7.54 3.93 12.95
CA VAL A 190 -7.74 4.54 11.62
C VAL A 190 -9.20 4.43 11.18
N ASP A 191 -9.56 5.13 10.09
CA ASP A 191 -10.87 4.97 9.48
C ASP A 191 -11.01 3.56 8.88
N ILE A 192 -12.22 2.98 8.96
CA ILE A 192 -12.53 1.67 8.40
C ILE A 192 -12.31 1.63 6.87
N GLU A 193 -12.47 2.76 6.20
CA GLU A 193 -12.25 2.87 4.76
C GLU A 193 -10.76 2.76 4.37
N SER A 194 -9.84 2.91 5.33
CA SER A 194 -8.42 2.68 5.13
C SER A 194 -8.00 1.20 5.25
N VAL A 195 -8.96 0.27 5.44
CA VAL A 195 -8.65 -1.16 5.58
C VAL A 195 -9.53 -1.99 4.65
N GLY A 196 -8.92 -2.52 3.58
CA GLY A 196 -9.53 -3.49 2.67
C GLY A 196 -9.34 -4.92 3.17
N VAL A 197 -10.39 -5.77 3.07
CA VAL A 197 -10.30 -7.21 3.30
C VAL A 197 -11.02 -7.95 2.18
N ALA A 198 -10.30 -8.74 1.44
CA ALA A 198 -10.80 -9.66 0.44
C ALA A 198 -10.58 -11.12 0.86
N ALA A 199 -11.30 -12.04 0.26
CA ALA A 199 -11.07 -13.47 0.45
C ALA A 199 -11.28 -14.22 -0.85
N THR A 200 -10.50 -15.26 -1.05
CA THR A 200 -10.58 -16.15 -2.21
C THR A 200 -10.43 -17.62 -1.80
N THR A 201 -10.95 -18.51 -2.63
CA THR A 201 -10.55 -19.93 -2.61
C THR A 201 -9.38 -20.14 -3.56
N THR A 202 -8.67 -21.24 -3.42
CA THR A 202 -7.63 -21.66 -4.38
C THR A 202 -8.15 -22.76 -5.32
N GLU A 203 -9.47 -22.85 -5.51
CA GLU A 203 -10.13 -23.85 -6.36
C GLU A 203 -9.73 -25.29 -6.05
N ARG A 204 -9.54 -25.58 -4.76
CA ARG A 204 -9.05 -26.86 -4.20
C ARG A 204 -7.62 -27.21 -4.56
N LEU A 205 -6.84 -26.24 -5.05
CA LEU A 205 -5.41 -26.39 -5.31
C LEU A 205 -4.58 -26.01 -4.08
N GLY A 206 -3.44 -26.67 -3.93
CA GLY A 206 -2.52 -26.40 -2.83
C GLY A 206 -3.05 -26.83 -1.46
N TRP A 207 -2.31 -26.49 -0.42
CA TRP A 207 -2.65 -26.79 0.97
C TRP A 207 -3.85 -25.99 1.47
N GLU A 208 -4.09 -24.76 0.98
CA GLU A 208 -5.28 -23.96 1.30
C GLU A 208 -6.53 -24.65 0.73
N GLY A 209 -6.44 -25.11 -0.53
CA GLY A 209 -7.52 -25.79 -1.21
C GLY A 209 -7.85 -27.16 -0.63
N GLN A 210 -6.88 -27.82 0.02
CA GLN A 210 -7.06 -29.07 0.75
C GLN A 210 -7.57 -28.84 2.19
N GLY A 211 -7.62 -27.59 2.67
CA GLY A 211 -8.05 -27.27 4.03
C GLY A 211 -7.03 -27.67 5.09
N GLU A 212 -5.75 -27.63 4.74
CA GLU A 212 -4.65 -27.91 5.67
C GLU A 212 -4.22 -26.66 6.44
N GLY A 213 -4.51 -25.49 5.90
CA GLY A 213 -4.16 -24.19 6.49
C GLY A 213 -4.91 -23.04 5.85
N ILE A 214 -4.69 -21.85 6.37
CA ILE A 214 -5.17 -20.58 5.85
C ILE A 214 -3.97 -19.65 5.68
N GLY A 215 -3.87 -19.01 4.50
CA GLY A 215 -2.88 -17.98 4.22
C GLY A 215 -3.52 -16.61 4.12
N ALA A 216 -2.76 -15.57 4.48
CA ALA A 216 -3.14 -14.20 4.30
C ALA A 216 -1.99 -13.37 3.75
N TRP A 217 -2.32 -12.42 2.89
CA TRP A 217 -1.42 -11.40 2.37
C TRP A 217 -1.94 -10.03 2.77
N ALA A 218 -1.05 -9.13 3.05
CA ALA A 218 -1.36 -7.73 3.26
C ALA A 218 -0.36 -6.85 2.52
N VAL A 219 -0.87 -5.76 1.95
CA VAL A 219 -0.07 -4.65 1.46
C VAL A 219 -0.49 -3.42 2.23
N CYS A 220 0.45 -2.62 2.71
CA CYS A 220 0.12 -1.36 3.35
C CYS A 220 0.92 -0.19 2.80
N LEU A 221 0.40 0.99 3.00
CA LEU A 221 1.01 2.26 2.70
C LEU A 221 1.18 3.05 4.00
N LEU A 222 2.41 3.46 4.30
CA LEU A 222 2.74 4.36 5.38
C LEU A 222 3.26 5.68 4.81
N GLU A 223 3.09 6.75 5.55
CA GLU A 223 3.73 8.04 5.30
C GLU A 223 4.68 8.38 6.46
N LYS A 224 5.91 8.77 6.14
CA LYS A 224 6.84 9.29 7.13
C LYS A 224 6.54 10.76 7.38
N LYS A 225 6.29 11.14 8.63
CA LYS A 225 6.14 12.54 9.01
C LYS A 225 7.42 13.31 8.72
N SER A 226 7.28 14.52 8.18
CA SER A 226 8.39 15.46 8.09
C SER A 226 8.82 15.83 9.51
N GLU A 227 10.11 15.83 9.78
CA GLU A 227 10.64 16.46 10.97
C GLU A 227 10.38 17.98 10.83
N GLU A 228 9.57 18.55 11.72
CA GLU A 228 9.35 19.98 11.81
C GLU A 228 10.57 20.68 12.41
#